data_9f4f1ae9dd04f51ccb78f7d22a1e1c9f
#
_entry.id   9f4f1ae9dd04f51ccb78f7d22a1e1c9f
#
_cell.length_a   1.000
_cell.length_b   1.000
_cell.length_c   1.000
_cell.angle_alpha   90.00
_cell.angle_beta   90.00
_cell.angle_gamma   90.00
#
_symmetry.space_group_name_H-M   'P 1'
#
loop_
_entity.id
_entity.type
_entity.pdbx_description
1 polymer ?
#
loop_
_entity_poly.entity_id
_entity_poly.type
_entity_poly.pdbx_seq_one_letter_code
_entity_poly.pdbx_strand_id
1 'polypeptide(L)'
;MKLNHPELIDLLQKAYSAEKAASFAYQGHAGSVKDMHEKIAIKQIEMDEWNHRKDVLKIMQQYDIPVSKYYEIRFYIVGKTISYSCYVIGWFMPFYFAGNLESGNVCEYFRMKQFFNALEITEHDNILYEMGMKEKEHEVYFLEQIKTSKLLPFFEKTFGWGTQRSLNNVDLEDKRTVEGSDVYCKNEK
;
A
#
# COMPACT_ATOMS: atom_id res chain seq x y z
N MET A 1 -11.09 -23.10 9.62
CA MET A 1 -10.02 -23.95 9.03
C MET A 1 -8.68 -23.29 9.38
N LYS A 2 -7.68 -24.05 9.82
CA LYS A 2 -6.36 -23.42 10.10
C LYS A 2 -5.54 -23.33 8.81
N LEU A 3 -5.04 -22.15 8.51
CA LEU A 3 -4.13 -21.92 7.40
C LEU A 3 -2.75 -22.52 7.74
N ASN A 4 -2.18 -23.34 6.83
CA ASN A 4 -0.86 -23.94 7.02
C ASN A 4 0.14 -23.39 5.98
N HIS A 5 0.36 -22.08 6.01
CA HIS A 5 1.29 -21.37 5.12
C HIS A 5 1.96 -20.23 5.89
N PRO A 6 3.16 -20.46 6.48
CA PRO A 6 3.81 -19.49 7.36
C PRO A 6 4.04 -18.12 6.73
N GLU A 7 4.47 -18.07 5.46
CA GLU A 7 4.70 -16.80 4.75
C GLU A 7 3.41 -16.00 4.56
N LEU A 8 2.30 -16.65 4.21
CA LEU A 8 1.01 -15.97 4.07
C LEU A 8 0.49 -15.47 5.42
N ILE A 9 0.67 -16.25 6.49
CA ILE A 9 0.30 -15.84 7.85
C ILE A 9 1.09 -14.60 8.27
N ASP A 10 2.41 -14.62 8.07
CA ASP A 10 3.28 -13.47 8.39
C ASP A 10 2.91 -12.23 7.56
N LEU A 11 2.64 -12.41 6.26
CA LEU A 11 2.23 -11.34 5.35
C LEU A 11 0.91 -10.70 5.79
N LEU A 12 -0.10 -11.50 6.15
CA LEU A 12 -1.38 -10.99 6.66
C LEU A 12 -1.21 -10.23 7.99
N GLN A 13 -0.42 -10.75 8.92
CA GLN A 13 -0.15 -10.08 10.19
C GLN A 13 0.60 -8.76 10.00
N LYS A 14 1.54 -8.74 9.06
CA LYS A 14 2.32 -7.55 8.70
C LYS A 14 1.40 -6.51 8.03
N ALA A 15 0.65 -6.89 7.00
CA ALA A 15 -0.26 -6.00 6.29
C ALA A 15 -1.28 -5.37 7.24
N TYR A 16 -1.95 -6.17 8.08
CA TYR A 16 -2.89 -5.65 9.09
C TYR A 16 -2.30 -4.50 9.92
N SER A 17 -1.03 -4.60 10.30
CA SER A 17 -0.37 -3.57 11.12
C SER A 17 0.21 -2.43 10.27
N ALA A 18 0.59 -2.71 9.01
CA ALA A 18 1.09 -1.72 8.07
C ALA A 18 0.00 -0.72 7.67
N GLU A 19 -1.25 -1.19 7.42
CA GLU A 19 -2.39 -0.32 7.14
C GLU A 19 -2.64 0.73 8.25
N LYS A 20 -2.41 0.35 9.50
CA LYS A 20 -2.48 1.30 10.61
C LYS A 20 -1.36 2.35 10.55
N ALA A 21 -0.16 1.94 10.14
CA ALA A 21 0.95 2.88 9.97
C ALA A 21 0.67 3.84 8.80
N ALA A 22 0.16 3.35 7.69
CA ALA A 22 -0.25 4.14 6.53
C ALA A 22 -1.34 5.15 6.92
N SER A 23 -2.40 4.71 7.63
CA SER A 23 -3.45 5.61 8.14
C SER A 23 -2.87 6.75 8.99
N PHE A 24 -1.93 6.47 9.90
CA PHE A 24 -1.29 7.53 10.69
C PHE A 24 -0.39 8.43 9.84
N ALA A 25 0.33 7.88 8.87
CA ALA A 25 1.14 8.66 7.95
C ALA A 25 0.27 9.64 7.15
N TYR A 26 -0.87 9.17 6.61
CA TYR A 26 -1.80 10.03 5.87
C TYR A 26 -2.51 11.04 6.75
N GLN A 27 -2.78 10.74 8.02
CA GLN A 27 -3.25 11.75 8.97
C GLN A 27 -2.28 12.92 9.11
N GLY A 28 -0.97 12.64 9.23
CA GLY A 28 0.07 13.66 9.26
C GLY A 28 0.23 14.37 7.91
N HIS A 29 0.21 13.63 6.82
CA HIS A 29 0.32 14.16 5.46
C HIS A 29 -0.84 15.14 5.16
N ALA A 30 -2.09 14.72 5.38
CA ALA A 30 -3.26 15.61 5.22
C ALA A 30 -3.22 16.84 6.13
N GLY A 31 -2.62 16.72 7.32
CA GLY A 31 -2.42 17.84 8.23
C GLY A 31 -1.34 18.82 7.79
N SER A 32 -0.35 18.37 7.01
CA SER A 32 0.82 19.16 6.58
C SER A 32 0.60 19.92 5.28
N VAL A 33 -0.33 19.48 4.41
CA VAL A 33 -0.63 20.14 3.15
C VAL A 33 -1.53 21.37 3.36
N LYS A 34 -1.34 22.38 2.52
CA LYS A 34 -2.11 23.66 2.57
C LYS A 34 -3.29 23.66 1.61
N ASP A 35 -3.16 22.97 0.49
CA ASP A 35 -4.22 22.87 -0.51
C ASP A 35 -5.37 22.01 0.01
N MET A 36 -6.61 22.50 -0.16
CA MET A 36 -7.78 21.83 0.37
C MET A 36 -8.15 20.58 -0.44
N HIS A 37 -7.88 20.56 -1.75
CA HIS A 37 -8.15 19.40 -2.60
C HIS A 37 -7.18 18.27 -2.27
N GLU A 38 -5.88 18.58 -2.10
CA GLU A 38 -4.89 17.61 -1.62
C GLU A 38 -5.28 17.04 -0.26
N LYS A 39 -5.68 17.90 0.67
CA LYS A 39 -6.09 17.50 2.01
C LYS A 39 -7.29 16.56 2.01
N ILE A 40 -8.31 16.84 1.20
CA ILE A 40 -9.50 16.00 1.09
C ILE A 40 -9.14 14.65 0.48
N ALA A 41 -8.36 14.63 -0.60
CA ALA A 41 -7.94 13.41 -1.26
C ALA A 41 -7.09 12.51 -0.33
N ILE A 42 -6.09 13.07 0.36
CA ILE A 42 -5.26 12.32 1.30
C ILE A 42 -6.07 11.79 2.49
N LYS A 43 -7.09 12.54 2.94
CA LYS A 43 -8.01 12.04 3.98
C LYS A 43 -8.88 10.89 3.49
N GLN A 44 -9.27 10.88 2.21
CA GLN A 44 -9.97 9.73 1.64
C GLN A 44 -9.05 8.51 1.63
N ILE A 45 -7.80 8.67 1.21
CA ILE A 45 -6.78 7.61 1.26
C ILE A 45 -6.62 7.09 2.71
N GLU A 46 -6.49 7.98 3.71
CA GLU A 46 -6.46 7.56 5.12
C GLU A 46 -7.64 6.65 5.50
N MET A 47 -8.86 7.00 5.02
CA MET A 47 -10.06 6.20 5.28
C MET A 47 -10.03 4.84 4.58
N ASP A 48 -9.49 4.78 3.37
CA ASP A 48 -9.33 3.55 2.61
C ASP A 48 -8.38 2.58 3.33
N GLU A 49 -7.24 3.08 3.89
CA GLU A 49 -6.32 2.27 4.71
C GLU A 49 -7.00 1.69 5.97
N TRP A 50 -7.83 2.47 6.65
CA TRP A 50 -8.61 1.96 7.77
C TRP A 50 -9.59 0.86 7.35
N ASN A 51 -10.13 0.90 6.14
CA ASN A 51 -11.00 -0.14 5.59
C ASN A 51 -10.19 -1.38 5.19
N HIS A 52 -9.05 -1.21 4.50
CA HIS A 52 -8.12 -2.30 4.19
C HIS A 52 -7.73 -3.06 5.47
N ARG A 53 -7.35 -2.34 6.53
CA ARG A 53 -7.07 -2.95 7.82
C ARG A 53 -8.23 -3.82 8.35
N LYS A 54 -9.49 -3.38 8.21
CA LYS A 54 -10.66 -4.16 8.64
C LYS A 54 -10.84 -5.41 7.79
N ASP A 55 -10.60 -5.31 6.49
CA ASP A 55 -10.79 -6.41 5.57
C ASP A 55 -9.69 -7.46 5.75
N VAL A 56 -8.43 -7.07 5.93
CA VAL A 56 -7.35 -7.98 6.34
C VAL A 56 -7.67 -8.67 7.67
N LEU A 57 -8.23 -7.94 8.66
CA LEU A 57 -8.64 -8.53 9.93
C LEU A 57 -9.73 -9.60 9.76
N LYS A 58 -10.71 -9.38 8.88
CA LYS A 58 -11.76 -10.38 8.59
C LYS A 58 -11.14 -11.65 8.01
N ILE A 59 -10.20 -11.52 7.05
CA ILE A 59 -9.47 -12.66 6.50
C ILE A 59 -8.70 -13.38 7.62
N MET A 60 -7.95 -12.67 8.45
CA MET A 60 -7.20 -13.26 9.57
C MET A 60 -8.13 -14.03 10.53
N GLN A 61 -9.29 -13.46 10.89
CA GLN A 61 -10.25 -14.07 11.80
C GLN A 61 -10.84 -15.37 11.25
N GLN A 62 -11.07 -15.46 9.94
CA GLN A 62 -11.59 -16.66 9.28
C GLN A 62 -10.67 -17.88 9.44
N TYR A 63 -9.36 -17.64 9.56
CA TYR A 63 -8.33 -18.67 9.71
C TYR A 63 -7.75 -18.76 11.12
N ASP A 64 -8.35 -18.11 12.13
CA ASP A 64 -7.86 -18.07 13.50
C ASP A 64 -6.43 -17.52 13.63
N ILE A 65 -6.03 -16.57 12.74
CA ILE A 65 -4.72 -15.94 12.76
C ILE A 65 -4.73 -14.81 13.79
N PRO A 66 -3.89 -14.86 14.85
CA PRO A 66 -3.85 -13.82 15.86
C PRO A 66 -3.14 -12.56 15.34
N VAL A 67 -3.55 -11.40 15.85
CA VAL A 67 -2.84 -10.15 15.61
C VAL A 67 -1.45 -10.19 16.28
N SER A 68 -0.41 -9.86 15.52
CA SER A 68 0.96 -9.81 16.01
C SER A 68 1.21 -8.55 16.84
N LYS A 69 1.42 -8.70 18.16
CA LYS A 69 1.78 -7.57 19.04
C LYS A 69 3.08 -6.88 18.60
N TYR A 70 4.03 -7.65 18.07
CA TYR A 70 5.30 -7.14 17.55
C TYR A 70 5.06 -6.17 16.38
N TYR A 71 4.30 -6.59 15.35
CA TYR A 71 3.98 -5.73 14.22
C TYR A 71 3.13 -4.54 14.64
N GLU A 72 2.15 -4.71 15.53
CA GLU A 72 1.31 -3.62 16.04
C GLU A 72 2.12 -2.50 16.70
N ILE A 73 3.12 -2.84 17.52
CA ILE A 73 3.98 -1.84 18.18
C ILE A 73 4.92 -1.21 17.16
N ARG A 74 5.59 -2.03 16.34
CA ARG A 74 6.55 -1.56 15.34
C ARG A 74 5.90 -0.56 14.37
N PHE A 75 4.79 -0.95 13.76
CA PHE A 75 4.09 -0.13 12.76
C PHE A 75 3.38 1.08 13.39
N TYR A 76 2.95 1.00 14.65
CA TYR A 76 2.49 2.18 15.38
C TYR A 76 3.59 3.25 15.47
N ILE A 77 4.80 2.85 15.88
CA ILE A 77 5.94 3.77 15.99
C ILE A 77 6.30 4.34 14.61
N VAL A 78 6.41 3.49 13.59
CA VAL A 78 6.71 3.91 12.21
C VAL A 78 5.67 4.91 11.71
N GLY A 79 4.38 4.60 11.79
CA GLY A 79 3.31 5.46 11.31
C GLY A 79 3.28 6.82 12.01
N LYS A 80 3.47 6.85 13.34
CA LYS A 80 3.55 8.12 14.08
C LYS A 80 4.79 8.93 13.72
N THR A 81 5.93 8.29 13.54
CA THR A 81 7.17 8.97 13.11
C THR A 81 6.99 9.61 11.74
N ILE A 82 6.43 8.88 10.76
CA ILE A 82 6.14 9.42 9.42
C ILE A 82 5.12 10.56 9.52
N SER A 83 4.06 10.38 10.31
CA SER A 83 3.03 11.41 10.54
C SER A 83 3.64 12.76 10.96
N TYR A 84 4.54 12.73 11.94
CA TYR A 84 5.22 13.94 12.41
C TYR A 84 6.23 14.49 11.40
N SER A 85 6.94 13.60 10.68
CA SER A 85 7.93 14.04 9.70
C SER A 85 7.31 14.80 8.53
N CYS A 86 6.05 14.52 8.14
CA CYS A 86 5.35 15.24 7.08
C CYS A 86 5.30 16.78 7.30
N TYR A 87 5.33 17.22 8.55
CA TYR A 87 5.31 18.67 8.86
C TYR A 87 6.66 19.37 8.66
N VAL A 88 7.77 18.64 8.53
CA VAL A 88 9.12 19.20 8.49
C VAL A 88 9.90 18.90 7.21
N ILE A 89 9.54 17.82 6.48
CA ILE A 89 10.30 17.39 5.30
C ILE A 89 9.88 18.09 3.99
N GLY A 90 8.93 19.02 4.07
CA GLY A 90 8.42 19.78 2.93
C GLY A 90 7.34 19.03 2.15
N TRP A 91 6.77 19.71 1.14
CA TRP A 91 5.59 19.20 0.41
C TRP A 91 5.89 17.98 -0.48
N PHE A 92 7.00 17.98 -1.22
CA PHE A 92 7.31 16.97 -2.23
C PHE A 92 7.56 15.57 -1.64
N MET A 93 8.31 15.49 -0.54
CA MET A 93 8.78 14.21 0.00
C MET A 93 7.63 13.31 0.52
N PRO A 94 6.62 13.83 1.24
CA PRO A 94 5.47 13.01 1.63
C PRO A 94 4.73 12.42 0.43
N PHE A 95 4.50 13.19 -0.64
CA PHE A 95 3.86 12.69 -1.86
C PHE A 95 4.70 11.61 -2.55
N TYR A 96 6.02 11.83 -2.65
CA TYR A 96 6.93 10.88 -3.29
C TYR A 96 6.98 9.54 -2.55
N PHE A 97 7.24 9.58 -1.24
CA PHE A 97 7.35 8.36 -0.45
C PHE A 97 6.00 7.66 -0.23
N ALA A 98 4.89 8.39 -0.21
CA ALA A 98 3.56 7.79 -0.22
C ALA A 98 3.35 6.98 -1.50
N GLY A 99 3.51 7.57 -2.68
CA GLY A 99 3.34 6.85 -3.94
C GLY A 99 4.29 5.66 -4.09
N ASN A 100 5.54 5.78 -3.64
CA ASN A 100 6.47 4.65 -3.63
C ASN A 100 6.01 3.52 -2.69
N LEU A 101 5.45 3.85 -1.54
CA LEU A 101 4.89 2.87 -0.60
C LEU A 101 3.70 2.13 -1.22
N GLU A 102 2.76 2.88 -1.82
CA GLU A 102 1.57 2.28 -2.44
C GLU A 102 1.93 1.32 -3.58
N SER A 103 2.98 1.64 -4.35
CA SER A 103 3.46 0.72 -5.38
C SER A 103 3.89 -0.64 -4.81
N GLY A 104 4.41 -0.67 -3.60
CA GLY A 104 4.74 -1.88 -2.86
C GLY A 104 3.50 -2.61 -2.34
N ASN A 105 2.53 -1.86 -1.81
CA ASN A 105 1.27 -2.42 -1.28
C ASN A 105 0.47 -3.14 -2.36
N VAL A 106 0.42 -2.61 -3.61
CA VAL A 106 -0.16 -3.32 -4.77
C VAL A 106 0.38 -4.74 -4.86
N CYS A 107 1.71 -4.88 -4.79
CA CYS A 107 2.37 -6.18 -4.90
C CYS A 107 2.11 -7.10 -3.69
N GLU A 108 2.00 -6.55 -2.49
CA GLU A 108 1.69 -7.34 -1.29
C GLU A 108 0.30 -7.99 -1.40
N TYR A 109 -0.72 -7.27 -1.86
CA TYR A 109 -2.07 -7.82 -2.04
C TYR A 109 -2.16 -8.88 -3.15
N PHE A 110 -1.51 -8.63 -4.29
CA PHE A 110 -1.45 -9.65 -5.35
C PHE A 110 -0.68 -10.89 -4.92
N ARG A 111 0.38 -10.74 -4.11
CA ARG A 111 1.12 -11.86 -3.54
C ARG A 111 0.27 -12.67 -2.56
N MET A 112 -0.53 -12.02 -1.71
CA MET A 112 -1.50 -12.71 -0.85
C MET A 112 -2.48 -13.54 -1.68
N LYS A 113 -3.03 -12.96 -2.74
CA LYS A 113 -3.93 -13.64 -3.67
C LYS A 113 -3.26 -14.87 -4.29
N GLN A 114 -2.00 -14.76 -4.75
CA GLN A 114 -1.24 -15.90 -5.30
C GLN A 114 -1.06 -17.02 -4.26
N PHE A 115 -0.74 -16.68 -3.01
CA PHE A 115 -0.60 -17.66 -1.94
C PHE A 115 -1.92 -18.37 -1.62
N PHE A 116 -3.04 -17.66 -1.57
CA PHE A 116 -4.36 -18.27 -1.39
C PHE A 116 -4.70 -19.20 -2.56
N ASN A 117 -4.47 -18.78 -3.79
CA ASN A 117 -4.72 -19.59 -4.98
C ASN A 117 -3.85 -20.85 -5.02
N ALA A 118 -2.59 -20.79 -4.57
CA ALA A 118 -1.73 -21.96 -4.43
C ALA A 118 -2.25 -22.98 -3.39
N LEU A 119 -3.11 -22.53 -2.47
CA LEU A 119 -3.81 -23.37 -1.50
C LEU A 119 -5.22 -23.78 -1.96
N GLU A 120 -5.58 -23.50 -3.21
CA GLU A 120 -6.92 -23.74 -3.80
C GLU A 120 -8.04 -22.95 -3.10
N ILE A 121 -7.71 -21.81 -2.47
CA ILE A 121 -8.62 -20.89 -1.77
C ILE A 121 -8.84 -19.67 -2.64
N THR A 122 -10.00 -19.56 -3.29
CA THR A 122 -10.32 -18.46 -4.22
C THR A 122 -11.34 -17.44 -3.66
N GLU A 123 -11.85 -17.69 -2.46
CA GLU A 123 -12.89 -16.85 -1.85
C GLU A 123 -12.42 -15.41 -1.57
N HIS A 124 -11.09 -15.18 -1.45
CA HIS A 124 -10.50 -13.87 -1.21
C HIS A 124 -10.03 -13.15 -2.47
N ASP A 125 -10.16 -13.77 -3.66
CA ASP A 125 -9.64 -13.24 -4.92
C ASP A 125 -10.15 -11.84 -5.24
N ASN A 126 -11.46 -11.63 -5.07
CA ASN A 126 -12.06 -10.35 -5.39
C ASN A 126 -11.61 -9.26 -4.42
N ILE A 127 -11.67 -9.52 -3.11
CA ILE A 127 -11.32 -8.51 -2.10
C ILE A 127 -9.84 -8.12 -2.18
N LEU A 128 -8.93 -9.09 -2.35
CA LEU A 128 -7.49 -8.82 -2.47
C LEU A 128 -7.16 -8.10 -3.79
N TYR A 129 -7.87 -8.43 -4.88
CA TYR A 129 -7.74 -7.70 -6.13
C TYR A 129 -8.22 -6.25 -6.00
N GLU A 130 -9.40 -6.02 -5.41
CA GLU A 130 -9.94 -4.67 -5.19
C GLU A 130 -9.03 -3.82 -4.30
N MET A 131 -8.47 -4.41 -3.25
CA MET A 131 -7.50 -3.73 -2.39
C MET A 131 -6.23 -3.36 -3.18
N GLY A 132 -5.62 -4.30 -3.90
CA GLY A 132 -4.46 -4.01 -4.73
C GLY A 132 -4.71 -2.95 -5.79
N MET A 133 -5.91 -2.94 -6.40
CA MET A 133 -6.31 -1.90 -7.36
C MET A 133 -6.51 -0.53 -6.69
N LYS A 134 -7.02 -0.51 -5.47
CA LYS A 134 -7.16 0.72 -4.69
C LYS A 134 -5.80 1.34 -4.36
N GLU A 135 -4.82 0.51 -3.96
CA GLU A 135 -3.43 0.96 -3.76
C GLU A 135 -2.84 1.55 -5.06
N LYS A 136 -3.19 0.93 -6.21
CA LYS A 136 -2.76 1.47 -7.50
C LYS A 136 -3.37 2.85 -7.81
N GLU A 137 -4.64 3.07 -7.48
CA GLU A 137 -5.27 4.38 -7.59
C GLU A 137 -4.56 5.42 -6.69
N HIS A 138 -4.21 5.04 -5.46
CA HIS A 138 -3.45 5.90 -4.53
C HIS A 138 -2.06 6.24 -5.10
N GLU A 139 -1.33 5.24 -5.61
CA GLU A 139 -0.02 5.44 -6.25
C GLU A 139 -0.11 6.45 -7.39
N VAL A 140 -1.08 6.26 -8.31
CA VAL A 140 -1.29 7.15 -9.46
C VAL A 140 -1.62 8.56 -8.99
N TYR A 141 -2.48 8.72 -7.98
CA TYR A 141 -2.79 10.01 -7.41
C TYR A 141 -1.52 10.74 -6.92
N PHE A 142 -0.69 10.08 -6.12
CA PHE A 142 0.53 10.69 -5.58
C PHE A 142 1.52 11.07 -6.68
N LEU A 143 1.68 10.22 -7.70
CA LEU A 143 2.56 10.51 -8.82
C LEU A 143 2.08 11.72 -9.63
N GLU A 144 0.77 11.80 -9.89
CA GLU A 144 0.18 12.93 -10.62
C GLU A 144 0.43 14.27 -9.94
N GLN A 145 0.41 14.31 -8.60
CA GLN A 145 0.69 15.55 -7.85
C GLN A 145 2.14 16.04 -8.07
N ILE A 146 3.09 15.13 -8.17
CA ILE A 146 4.54 15.47 -8.24
C ILE A 146 5.16 15.38 -9.62
N LYS A 147 4.42 14.93 -10.66
CA LYS A 147 4.98 14.65 -12.00
C LYS A 147 5.69 15.85 -12.66
N THR A 148 5.30 17.08 -12.33
CA THR A 148 5.91 18.31 -12.85
C THR A 148 7.04 18.86 -11.97
N SER A 149 7.32 18.20 -10.84
CA SER A 149 8.36 18.63 -9.91
C SER A 149 9.77 18.40 -10.47
N LYS A 150 10.62 19.42 -10.37
CA LYS A 150 12.03 19.32 -10.75
C LYS A 150 12.84 18.33 -9.89
N LEU A 151 12.31 17.94 -8.73
CA LEU A 151 12.93 16.97 -7.84
C LEU A 151 12.68 15.53 -8.30
N LEU A 152 11.59 15.28 -9.03
CA LEU A 152 11.17 13.92 -9.39
C LEU A 152 12.26 13.13 -10.12
N PRO A 153 12.96 13.63 -11.15
CA PRO A 153 13.99 12.85 -11.85
C PRO A 153 15.16 12.40 -10.95
N PHE A 154 15.51 13.24 -9.96
CA PHE A 154 16.56 12.88 -9.00
C PHE A 154 16.08 11.76 -8.07
N PHE A 155 14.87 11.84 -7.57
CA PHE A 155 14.29 10.83 -6.68
C PHE A 155 14.01 9.51 -7.42
N GLU A 156 13.52 9.55 -8.67
CA GLU A 156 13.36 8.36 -9.52
C GLU A 156 14.68 7.62 -9.68
N LYS A 157 15.77 8.35 -10.00
CA LYS A 157 17.10 7.75 -10.15
C LYS A 157 17.62 7.13 -8.85
N THR A 158 17.30 7.74 -7.71
CA THR A 158 17.84 7.34 -6.39
C THR A 158 17.05 6.20 -5.78
N PHE A 159 15.74 6.21 -5.88
CA PHE A 159 14.83 5.28 -5.19
C PHE A 159 14.08 4.32 -6.12
N GLY A 160 14.21 4.50 -7.44
CA GLY A 160 13.67 3.57 -8.43
C GLY A 160 12.17 3.60 -8.65
N TRP A 161 11.45 4.56 -8.05
CA TRP A 161 10.02 4.75 -8.25
C TRP A 161 9.73 6.09 -8.93
N GLY A 162 8.79 6.10 -9.89
CA GLY A 162 8.36 7.29 -10.60
C GLY A 162 7.60 6.96 -11.89
N THR A 163 7.64 7.87 -12.88
CA THR A 163 6.82 7.82 -14.09
C THR A 163 7.03 6.57 -14.94
N GLN A 164 8.24 6.06 -15.03
CA GLN A 164 8.54 4.89 -15.87
C GLN A 164 7.97 3.58 -15.27
N ARG A 165 7.92 3.48 -13.94
CA ARG A 165 7.43 2.28 -13.26
C ARG A 165 5.91 2.28 -13.12
N SER A 166 5.33 3.43 -12.77
CA SER A 166 3.92 3.52 -12.39
C SER A 166 2.96 3.38 -13.58
N LEU A 167 3.30 3.95 -14.74
CA LEU A 167 2.34 4.10 -15.84
C LEU A 167 2.34 2.95 -16.85
N ASN A 168 3.38 2.11 -16.91
CA ASN A 168 3.59 1.25 -18.06
C ASN A 168 3.18 -0.23 -17.90
N ASN A 169 2.77 -0.71 -16.72
CA ASN A 169 2.81 -2.16 -16.49
C ASN A 169 1.60 -2.80 -15.80
N VAL A 170 0.51 -2.11 -15.57
CA VAL A 170 -0.72 -2.76 -15.09
C VAL A 170 -1.86 -2.42 -16.03
N ASP A 171 -2.27 -3.39 -16.83
CA ASP A 171 -3.52 -3.31 -17.57
C ASP A 171 -4.67 -3.48 -16.57
N LEU A 172 -5.25 -2.36 -16.18
CA LEU A 172 -6.31 -2.26 -15.16
C LEU A 172 -7.60 -2.97 -15.58
N GLU A 173 -7.76 -3.29 -16.88
CA GLU A 173 -8.97 -3.92 -17.43
C GLU A 173 -8.88 -5.45 -17.49
N ASP A 174 -7.69 -6.05 -17.44
CA ASP A 174 -7.54 -7.49 -17.55
C ASP A 174 -7.45 -8.17 -16.18
N LYS A 175 -8.58 -8.70 -15.70
CA LYS A 175 -8.65 -9.55 -14.49
C LYS A 175 -7.73 -10.78 -14.51
N ARG A 176 -7.14 -11.10 -15.68
CA ARG A 176 -6.18 -12.20 -15.90
C ARG A 176 -4.74 -11.80 -15.70
N THR A 177 -4.43 -10.51 -15.57
CA THR A 177 -3.07 -9.98 -15.45
C THR A 177 -2.49 -10.06 -14.04
N VAL A 178 -2.76 -11.13 -13.32
CA VAL A 178 -1.82 -11.66 -12.32
C VAL A 178 -0.44 -11.88 -13.00
N GLU A 179 -0.37 -12.21 -14.28
CA GLU A 179 0.87 -12.30 -15.08
C GLU A 179 1.54 -10.93 -15.32
N GLY A 180 0.78 -9.85 -15.48
CA GLY A 180 1.31 -8.48 -15.55
C GLY A 180 1.84 -7.97 -14.19
N SER A 181 1.23 -8.39 -13.07
CA SER A 181 1.74 -8.09 -11.73
C SER A 181 3.14 -8.64 -11.50
N ASP A 182 3.49 -9.77 -12.12
CA ASP A 182 4.82 -10.37 -12.06
C ASP A 182 5.92 -9.46 -12.64
N VAL A 183 5.64 -8.67 -13.66
CA VAL A 183 6.60 -7.71 -14.22
C VAL A 183 6.69 -6.46 -13.34
N TYR A 184 5.55 -5.96 -12.86
CA TYR A 184 5.46 -4.81 -11.97
C TYR A 184 6.10 -5.09 -10.61
N CYS A 185 5.90 -6.29 -10.06
CA CYS A 185 6.36 -6.69 -8.74
C CYS A 185 7.76 -7.36 -8.70
N LYS A 186 8.35 -7.74 -9.85
CA LYS A 186 9.67 -8.41 -9.92
C LYS A 186 10.87 -7.57 -9.49
N ASN A 187 10.71 -6.26 -9.36
CA ASN A 187 11.82 -5.36 -9.01
C ASN A 187 11.92 -5.06 -7.50
N GLU A 188 11.14 -5.73 -6.66
CA GLU A 188 11.25 -5.66 -5.20
C GLU A 188 12.21 -6.75 -4.69
N LYS A 189 13.51 -6.50 -4.82
CA LYS A 189 14.57 -7.24 -4.10
C LYS A 189 15.28 -6.31 -3.14
#